data_3882336bcca3461bb55ac3df6af80ba7
#
_entry.id   3882336bcca3461bb55ac3df6af80ba7
#
_cell.length_a   1.000
_cell.length_b   1.000
_cell.length_c   1.000
_cell.angle_alpha   90.00
_cell.angle_beta   90.00
_cell.angle_gamma   90.00
#
_symmetry.space_group_name_H-M   'P 1'
#
loop_
_entity.id
_entity.type
_entity.pdbx_description
1 polymer ?
#
loop_
_entity_poly.entity_id
_entity_poly.type
_entity_poly.pdbx_seq_one_letter_code
_entity_poly.pdbx_strand_id
1 'polypeptide(L)'
;MFLLLAISGKLSRSRRPPRSPRTLLPMWSQREVIDYALQRRSNLQALRRPGRTLARQEACDADPMLIRAAKHHGEPSNVDCPVCESTDLVNLHYVFGDQLGQYSGRIKRTTELEEMAHEFGEFKVVVVEVCPACGWNHMILSYLLGDGVKRKPPRRQQTVEDIYG
;
A
#
# COMPACT_ATOMS: atom_id res chain seq x y z
N MET A 1 52.14 38.38 1.70
CA MET A 1 51.14 38.30 0.63
C MET A 1 50.74 36.84 0.48
N PHE A 2 49.80 36.41 1.34
CA PHE A 2 49.36 35.01 1.40
C PHE A 2 48.02 34.86 0.68
N LEU A 3 48.01 34.03 -0.36
CA LEU A 3 46.86 33.73 -1.17
C LEU A 3 46.08 32.55 -0.51
N LEU A 4 44.90 32.81 0.04
CA LEU A 4 43.99 31.80 0.55
C LEU A 4 43.13 31.25 -0.62
N LEU A 5 43.44 30.04 -1.05
CA LEU A 5 42.61 29.26 -1.99
C LEU A 5 41.47 28.63 -1.21
N ALA A 6 40.22 29.12 -1.44
CA ALA A 6 39.01 28.53 -0.94
C ALA A 6 38.67 27.31 -1.81
N ILE A 7 38.78 26.10 -1.24
CA ILE A 7 38.33 24.84 -1.89
C ILE A 7 36.83 24.68 -1.60
N SER A 8 36.01 25.04 -2.60
CA SER A 8 34.57 24.80 -2.57
C SER A 8 34.30 23.32 -2.86
N GLY A 9 34.16 22.50 -1.83
CA GLY A 9 33.79 21.12 -1.91
C GLY A 9 32.29 20.99 -2.23
N LYS A 10 31.94 20.70 -3.51
CA LYS A 10 30.59 20.24 -3.88
C LYS A 10 30.33 18.88 -3.25
N LEU A 11 29.46 18.82 -2.24
CA LEU A 11 28.93 17.56 -1.75
C LEU A 11 28.14 16.88 -2.88
N SER A 12 28.74 15.85 -3.46
CA SER A 12 28.10 14.94 -4.38
C SER A 12 27.00 14.18 -3.61
N ARG A 13 25.73 14.48 -3.89
CA ARG A 13 24.59 13.66 -3.45
C ARG A 13 24.77 12.27 -4.05
N SER A 14 25.16 11.33 -3.22
CA SER A 14 25.19 9.92 -3.55
C SER A 14 23.80 9.48 -4.02
N ARG A 15 23.68 9.23 -5.32
CA ARG A 15 22.48 8.58 -5.89
C ARG A 15 22.46 7.16 -5.36
N ARG A 16 21.48 6.84 -4.50
CA ARG A 16 21.23 5.46 -4.09
C ARG A 16 21.00 4.62 -5.34
N PRO A 17 21.58 3.41 -5.42
CA PRO A 17 21.33 2.51 -6.55
C PRO A 17 19.85 2.17 -6.62
N PRO A 18 19.30 1.92 -7.83
CA PRO A 18 17.93 1.49 -7.98
C PRO A 18 17.74 0.18 -7.20
N ARG A 19 16.78 0.21 -6.25
CA ARG A 19 16.42 -0.98 -5.47
C ARG A 19 15.77 -1.98 -6.41
N SER A 20 16.11 -3.25 -6.20
CA SER A 20 15.63 -4.40 -6.96
C SER A 20 14.12 -4.36 -7.21
N PRO A 21 13.66 -4.85 -8.38
CA PRO A 21 12.24 -4.90 -8.67
C PRO A 21 11.52 -5.74 -7.62
N ARG A 22 10.32 -5.28 -7.24
CA ARG A 22 9.36 -6.01 -6.42
C ARG A 22 9.39 -7.49 -6.81
N THR A 23 9.57 -8.37 -5.83
CA THR A 23 9.18 -9.77 -6.00
C THR A 23 7.66 -9.77 -6.11
N LEU A 24 7.18 -9.65 -7.34
CA LEU A 24 5.77 -9.90 -7.63
C LEU A 24 5.54 -11.37 -7.31
N LEU A 25 4.54 -11.66 -6.49
CA LEU A 25 3.97 -13.00 -6.40
C LEU A 25 3.80 -13.53 -7.83
N PRO A 26 4.05 -14.81 -8.11
CA PRO A 26 3.99 -15.33 -9.47
C PRO A 26 2.64 -14.92 -10.08
N MET A 27 2.70 -14.15 -11.17
CA MET A 27 1.55 -13.51 -11.80
C MET A 27 0.43 -14.48 -12.20
N TRP A 28 0.75 -15.77 -12.32
CA TRP A 28 -0.21 -16.82 -12.66
C TRP A 28 -1.30 -17.06 -11.60
N SER A 29 -1.09 -16.64 -10.35
CA SER A 29 -2.08 -16.77 -9.27
C SER A 29 -3.00 -15.55 -9.13
N GLN A 30 -2.66 -14.43 -9.79
CA GLN A 30 -3.47 -13.22 -9.75
C GLN A 30 -4.41 -13.18 -10.95
N ARG A 31 -5.71 -12.99 -10.69
CA ARG A 31 -6.76 -12.92 -11.70
C ARG A 31 -7.53 -11.60 -11.58
N GLU A 32 -8.21 -11.20 -12.62
CA GLU A 32 -9.04 -9.98 -12.64
C GLU A 32 -8.29 -8.75 -12.12
N VAL A 33 -7.06 -8.59 -12.59
CA VAL A 33 -6.18 -7.50 -12.15
C VAL A 33 -6.71 -6.17 -12.71
N ILE A 34 -7.02 -5.24 -11.82
CA ILE A 34 -7.41 -3.86 -12.15
C ILE A 34 -6.30 -2.93 -11.66
N ASP A 35 -5.65 -2.24 -12.59
CA ASP A 35 -4.64 -1.22 -12.32
C ASP A 35 -5.28 0.16 -12.36
N TYR A 36 -5.14 0.94 -11.29
CA TYR A 36 -5.68 2.29 -11.14
C TYR A 36 -4.66 3.39 -11.50
N ALA A 37 -3.57 3.06 -12.22
CA ALA A 37 -2.52 4.01 -12.56
C ALA A 37 -3.02 5.22 -13.37
N LEU A 38 -4.01 5.03 -14.26
CA LEU A 38 -4.60 6.13 -15.02
C LEU A 38 -5.40 7.07 -14.11
N GLN A 39 -6.19 6.53 -13.20
CA GLN A 39 -6.95 7.31 -12.22
C GLN A 39 -5.99 8.07 -11.29
N ARG A 40 -4.96 7.40 -10.80
CA ARG A 40 -3.89 8.01 -9.99
C ARG A 40 -3.25 9.19 -10.72
N ARG A 41 -2.89 9.01 -11.98
CA ARG A 41 -2.30 10.06 -12.83
C ARG A 41 -3.27 11.24 -12.98
N SER A 42 -4.53 10.98 -13.24
CA SER A 42 -5.57 12.01 -13.37
C SER A 42 -5.70 12.85 -12.08
N ASN A 43 -5.76 12.17 -10.92
CA ASN A 43 -5.85 12.84 -9.63
C ASN A 43 -4.61 13.72 -9.37
N LEU A 44 -3.42 13.21 -9.64
CA LEU A 44 -2.17 13.97 -9.49
C LEU A 44 -2.08 15.15 -10.47
N GLN A 45 -2.59 15.03 -11.69
CA GLN A 45 -2.67 16.15 -12.62
C GLN A 45 -3.65 17.24 -12.14
N ALA A 46 -4.76 16.85 -11.52
CA ALA A 46 -5.71 17.78 -10.92
C ALA A 46 -5.07 18.59 -9.77
N LEU A 47 -4.22 17.96 -8.96
CA LEU A 47 -3.47 18.62 -7.88
C LEU A 47 -2.46 19.66 -8.36
N ARG A 48 -1.87 19.44 -9.53
CA ARG A 48 -0.85 20.35 -10.11
C ARG A 48 -1.42 21.58 -10.78
N ARG A 49 -2.75 21.69 -10.95
CA ARG A 49 -3.39 22.85 -11.56
C ARG A 49 -3.34 24.06 -10.62
N PRO A 50 -2.94 25.27 -11.11
CA PRO A 50 -2.90 26.48 -10.28
C PRO A 50 -4.26 26.80 -9.68
N GLY A 51 -4.28 27.28 -8.42
CA GLY A 51 -5.49 27.78 -7.74
C GLY A 51 -6.36 26.72 -7.05
N ARG A 52 -5.93 25.46 -6.95
CA ARG A 52 -6.70 24.38 -6.31
C ARG A 52 -6.09 23.92 -4.97
N THR A 53 -6.09 24.80 -3.99
CA THR A 53 -5.76 24.45 -2.59
C THR A 53 -6.71 23.37 -2.03
N LEU A 54 -7.98 23.43 -2.42
CA LEU A 54 -9.01 22.45 -2.03
C LEU A 54 -8.71 21.05 -2.58
N ALA A 55 -8.20 20.93 -3.82
CA ALA A 55 -7.88 19.63 -4.40
C ALA A 55 -6.80 18.88 -3.62
N ARG A 56 -5.86 19.60 -2.99
CA ARG A 56 -4.84 18.99 -2.13
C ARG A 56 -5.43 18.48 -0.81
N GLN A 57 -6.38 19.21 -0.23
CA GLN A 57 -7.08 18.77 0.98
C GLN A 57 -7.93 17.53 0.70
N GLU A 58 -8.63 17.48 -0.43
CA GLU A 58 -9.44 16.34 -0.86
C GLU A 58 -8.60 15.09 -1.20
N ALA A 59 -7.36 15.27 -1.65
CA ALA A 59 -6.49 14.15 -2.02
C ALA A 59 -5.61 13.65 -0.86
N CYS A 60 -5.44 14.48 0.19
CA CYS A 60 -4.67 14.15 1.39
C CYS A 60 -5.63 14.05 2.58
N ASP A 61 -6.70 13.30 2.42
CA ASP A 61 -7.83 13.17 3.33
C ASP A 61 -7.87 11.80 4.04
N ALA A 62 -6.73 11.10 4.10
CA ALA A 62 -6.68 9.80 4.75
C ALA A 62 -7.27 9.83 6.15
N ASP A 63 -8.24 8.95 6.40
CA ASP A 63 -8.84 8.76 7.71
C ASP A 63 -7.76 8.45 8.76
N PRO A 64 -7.87 8.94 10.02
CA PRO A 64 -6.92 8.67 11.09
C PRO A 64 -6.67 7.17 11.34
N MET A 65 -7.66 6.31 11.13
CA MET A 65 -7.50 4.87 11.23
C MET A 65 -6.63 4.32 10.10
N LEU A 66 -6.80 4.85 8.87
CA LEU A 66 -5.98 4.49 7.71
C LEU A 66 -4.52 4.92 7.92
N ILE A 67 -4.28 6.12 8.45
CA ILE A 67 -2.93 6.61 8.79
C ILE A 67 -2.29 5.71 9.87
N ARG A 68 -3.06 5.33 10.90
CA ARG A 68 -2.58 4.42 11.94
C ARG A 68 -2.24 3.05 11.36
N ALA A 69 -3.10 2.51 10.51
CA ALA A 69 -2.87 1.25 9.81
C ALA A 69 -1.61 1.31 8.95
N ALA A 70 -1.40 2.42 8.23
CA ALA A 70 -0.20 2.64 7.42
C ALA A 70 1.09 2.61 8.26
N LYS A 71 1.08 3.21 9.43
CA LYS A 71 2.25 3.23 10.34
C LYS A 71 2.60 1.85 10.92
N HIS A 72 1.60 1.00 11.18
CA HIS A 72 1.81 -0.28 11.87
C HIS A 72 1.88 -1.48 10.93
N HIS A 73 1.19 -1.42 9.79
CA HIS A 73 1.03 -2.55 8.87
C HIS A 73 1.49 -2.23 7.45
N GLY A 74 1.90 -0.97 7.18
CA GLY A 74 2.33 -0.56 5.86
C GLY A 74 3.64 -1.21 5.43
N GLU A 75 3.69 -1.69 4.20
CA GLU A 75 4.92 -2.14 3.56
C GLU A 75 5.51 -0.98 2.75
N PRO A 76 6.81 -0.66 2.90
CA PRO A 76 7.43 0.43 2.16
C PRO A 76 7.24 0.29 0.64
N SER A 77 6.75 1.34 -0.01
CA SER A 77 6.52 1.32 -1.46
C SER A 77 7.80 1.48 -2.29
N ASN A 78 8.91 1.89 -1.65
CA ASN A 78 10.18 2.27 -2.29
C ASN A 78 10.06 3.45 -3.29
N VAL A 79 8.96 4.17 -3.24
CA VAL A 79 8.68 5.35 -4.07
C VAL A 79 8.35 6.51 -3.13
N ASP A 80 8.81 7.71 -3.46
CA ASP A 80 8.48 8.90 -2.69
C ASP A 80 7.00 9.29 -2.91
N CYS A 81 6.41 9.91 -1.87
CA CYS A 81 5.04 10.40 -1.98
C CYS A 81 4.92 11.42 -3.12
N PRO A 82 3.96 11.28 -4.04
CA PRO A 82 3.83 12.17 -5.18
C PRO A 82 3.33 13.57 -4.83
N VAL A 83 2.92 13.80 -3.57
CA VAL A 83 2.34 15.06 -3.09
C VAL A 83 3.29 15.83 -2.19
N CYS A 84 3.94 15.16 -1.22
CA CYS A 84 4.84 15.82 -0.26
C CYS A 84 6.31 15.38 -0.37
N GLU A 85 6.62 14.46 -1.31
CA GLU A 85 7.96 13.95 -1.58
C GLU A 85 8.60 13.23 -0.35
N SER A 86 7.80 12.90 0.67
CA SER A 86 8.24 12.08 1.80
C SER A 86 8.54 10.65 1.35
N THR A 87 9.56 10.04 1.95
CA THR A 87 9.92 8.63 1.72
C THR A 87 9.02 7.64 2.48
N ASP A 88 8.01 8.14 3.21
CA ASP A 88 7.13 7.34 4.07
C ASP A 88 5.93 6.72 3.35
N LEU A 89 5.89 6.76 2.01
CA LEU A 89 4.80 6.14 1.25
C LEU A 89 4.83 4.63 1.44
N VAL A 90 3.71 4.08 1.90
CA VAL A 90 3.56 2.64 2.16
C VAL A 90 2.38 2.06 1.39
N ASN A 91 2.39 0.75 1.19
CA ASN A 91 1.28 0.00 0.62
C ASN A 91 0.59 -0.82 1.72
N LEU A 92 -0.73 -0.81 1.72
CA LEU A 92 -1.58 -1.66 2.55
C LEU A 92 -2.32 -2.64 1.66
N HIS A 93 -2.32 -3.91 2.02
CA HIS A 93 -3.03 -4.97 1.30
C HIS A 93 -4.24 -5.40 2.10
N TYR A 94 -5.43 -4.93 1.70
CA TYR A 94 -6.70 -5.34 2.27
C TYR A 94 -7.19 -6.60 1.58
N VAL A 95 -7.70 -7.55 2.34
CA VAL A 95 -8.28 -8.81 1.82
C VAL A 95 -9.78 -8.84 2.04
N PHE A 96 -10.54 -9.25 1.01
CA PHE A 96 -12.00 -9.32 1.04
C PHE A 96 -12.46 -10.63 0.44
N GLY A 97 -13.43 -11.26 1.05
CA GLY A 97 -14.06 -12.48 0.54
C GLY A 97 -14.90 -13.17 1.61
N ASP A 98 -16.01 -13.79 1.19
CA ASP A 98 -16.90 -14.51 2.09
C ASP A 98 -16.20 -15.71 2.74
N GLN A 99 -15.25 -16.30 2.00
CA GLN A 99 -14.47 -17.46 2.46
C GLN A 99 -13.48 -17.11 3.58
N LEU A 100 -13.12 -15.83 3.70
CA LEU A 100 -12.22 -15.35 4.76
C LEU A 100 -12.92 -15.22 6.12
N GLY A 101 -14.24 -15.21 6.17
CA GLY A 101 -15.00 -15.02 7.41
C GLY A 101 -14.54 -13.77 8.17
N GLN A 102 -14.05 -13.95 9.39
CA GLN A 102 -13.57 -12.85 10.25
C GLN A 102 -12.30 -12.14 9.73
N TYR A 103 -11.60 -12.69 8.76
CA TYR A 103 -10.42 -12.06 8.15
C TYR A 103 -10.76 -11.11 7.00
N SER A 104 -12.02 -11.12 6.52
CA SER A 104 -12.47 -10.18 5.51
C SER A 104 -12.37 -8.73 6.01
N GLY A 105 -11.84 -7.84 5.18
CA GLY A 105 -11.59 -6.44 5.52
C GLY A 105 -10.30 -6.18 6.33
N ARG A 106 -9.50 -7.21 6.61
CA ARG A 106 -8.24 -7.04 7.34
C ARG A 106 -7.07 -6.75 6.42
N ILE A 107 -6.04 -6.15 7.00
CA ILE A 107 -4.77 -5.90 6.31
C ILE A 107 -3.88 -7.12 6.52
N LYS A 108 -3.21 -7.52 5.44
CA LYS A 108 -2.28 -8.64 5.41
C LYS A 108 -0.97 -8.24 4.74
N ARG A 109 0.12 -8.87 5.15
CA ARG A 109 1.41 -8.69 4.50
C ARG A 109 1.47 -9.49 3.21
N THR A 110 2.27 -9.03 2.25
CA THR A 110 2.45 -9.74 0.98
C THR A 110 2.87 -11.20 1.18
N THR A 111 3.70 -11.49 2.19
CA THR A 111 4.12 -12.86 2.55
C THR A 111 2.97 -13.74 3.07
N GLU A 112 1.99 -13.16 3.75
CA GLU A 112 0.82 -13.91 4.26
C GLU A 112 -0.19 -14.22 3.15
N LEU A 113 -0.24 -13.40 2.10
CA LEU A 113 -1.22 -13.56 1.00
C LEU A 113 -1.03 -14.89 0.26
N GLU A 114 0.20 -15.35 0.12
CA GLU A 114 0.52 -16.60 -0.57
C GLU A 114 0.01 -17.81 0.21
N GLU A 115 0.24 -17.84 1.52
CA GLU A 115 -0.28 -18.88 2.40
C GLU A 115 -1.82 -18.88 2.43
N MET A 116 -2.41 -17.68 2.51
CA MET A 116 -3.86 -17.50 2.49
C MET A 116 -4.49 -17.99 1.18
N ALA A 117 -3.82 -17.82 0.03
CA ALA A 117 -4.34 -18.29 -1.25
C ALA A 117 -4.48 -19.82 -1.29
N HIS A 118 -3.58 -20.53 -0.62
CA HIS A 118 -3.67 -21.98 -0.47
C HIS A 118 -4.75 -22.40 0.53
N GLU A 119 -4.90 -21.66 1.63
CA GLU A 119 -5.83 -22.01 2.70
C GLU A 119 -7.28 -21.71 2.34
N PHE A 120 -7.55 -20.50 1.82
CA PHE A 120 -8.92 -19.98 1.62
C PHE A 120 -9.43 -20.13 0.18
N GLY A 121 -8.57 -20.48 -0.77
CA GLY A 121 -8.90 -20.72 -2.16
C GLY A 121 -9.01 -19.47 -3.01
N GLU A 122 -9.96 -18.58 -2.78
CA GLU A 122 -10.13 -17.34 -3.55
C GLU A 122 -10.60 -16.19 -2.69
N PHE A 123 -9.94 -15.05 -2.86
CA PHE A 123 -10.33 -13.79 -2.23
C PHE A 123 -9.79 -12.60 -3.02
N LYS A 124 -10.42 -11.44 -2.84
CA LYS A 124 -10.00 -10.18 -3.44
C LYS A 124 -8.96 -9.50 -2.59
N VAL A 125 -7.89 -9.03 -3.23
CA VAL A 125 -6.87 -8.16 -2.62
C VAL A 125 -7.03 -6.76 -3.20
N VAL A 126 -7.03 -5.76 -2.34
CA VAL A 126 -7.04 -4.34 -2.70
C VAL A 126 -5.80 -3.69 -2.12
N VAL A 127 -4.98 -3.09 -2.98
CA VAL A 127 -3.74 -2.43 -2.57
C VAL A 127 -3.96 -0.91 -2.57
N VAL A 128 -3.72 -0.32 -1.41
CA VAL A 128 -3.86 1.12 -1.20
C VAL A 128 -2.50 1.70 -0.84
N GLU A 129 -2.03 2.69 -1.58
CA GLU A 129 -0.89 3.50 -1.17
C GLU A 129 -1.33 4.57 -0.18
N VAL A 130 -0.57 4.78 0.88
CA VAL A 130 -0.86 5.77 1.93
C VAL A 130 0.42 6.48 2.31
N CYS A 131 0.37 7.80 2.43
CA CYS A 131 1.45 8.60 3.00
C CYS A 131 1.07 9.07 4.40
N PRO A 132 1.67 8.52 5.48
CA PRO A 132 1.38 8.95 6.83
C PRO A 132 1.77 10.41 7.15
N ALA A 133 2.64 11.01 6.33
CA ALA A 133 3.11 12.38 6.53
C ALA A 133 2.10 13.43 6.06
N CYS A 134 1.46 13.23 4.90
CA CYS A 134 0.55 14.23 4.33
C CYS A 134 -0.91 13.76 4.22
N GLY A 135 -1.19 12.49 4.47
CA GLY A 135 -2.53 11.91 4.32
C GLY A 135 -2.91 11.55 2.89
N TRP A 136 -1.99 11.62 1.91
CA TRP A 136 -2.26 11.10 0.57
C TRP A 136 -2.64 9.63 0.64
N ASN A 137 -3.70 9.27 -0.05
CA ASN A 137 -4.13 7.88 -0.17
C ASN A 137 -4.72 7.63 -1.56
N HIS A 138 -4.47 6.43 -2.09
CA HIS A 138 -5.02 6.04 -3.39
C HIS A 138 -5.01 4.52 -3.55
N MET A 139 -6.08 3.97 -4.09
CA MET A 139 -6.11 2.57 -4.50
C MET A 139 -5.29 2.40 -5.78
N ILE A 140 -4.23 1.58 -5.74
CA ILE A 140 -3.31 1.41 -6.86
C ILE A 140 -3.55 0.13 -7.65
N LEU A 141 -4.06 -0.91 -6.99
CA LEU A 141 -4.25 -2.23 -7.61
C LEU A 141 -5.39 -2.98 -6.91
N SER A 142 -6.15 -3.76 -7.65
CA SER A 142 -6.98 -4.82 -7.07
C SER A 142 -6.92 -6.06 -7.93
N TYR A 143 -7.03 -7.24 -7.31
CA TYR A 143 -6.98 -8.53 -8.01
C TYR A 143 -7.63 -9.63 -7.17
N LEU A 144 -8.01 -10.72 -7.83
CA LEU A 144 -8.36 -11.97 -7.17
C LEU A 144 -7.10 -12.82 -7.00
N LEU A 145 -6.90 -13.34 -5.81
CA LEU A 145 -5.81 -14.26 -5.48
C LEU A 145 -6.38 -15.62 -5.11
N GLY A 146 -5.66 -16.68 -5.48
CA GLY A 146 -6.03 -18.07 -5.20
C GLY A 146 -6.36 -18.88 -6.44
N ASP A 147 -6.74 -20.16 -6.25
CA ASP A 147 -6.97 -21.15 -7.29
C ASP A 147 -8.42 -21.18 -7.82
N GLY A 148 -9.32 -20.37 -7.27
CA GLY A 148 -10.73 -20.31 -7.65
C GLY A 148 -11.60 -21.42 -7.05
N VAL A 149 -11.03 -22.29 -6.24
CA VAL A 149 -11.76 -23.35 -5.56
C VAL A 149 -12.38 -22.82 -4.27
N LYS A 150 -13.70 -22.80 -4.19
CA LYS A 150 -14.39 -22.35 -2.97
C LYS A 150 -14.12 -23.32 -1.82
N ARG A 151 -13.57 -22.80 -0.71
CA ARG A 151 -13.36 -23.52 0.54
C ARG A 151 -14.30 -22.97 1.61
N LYS A 152 -14.64 -23.79 2.59
CA LYS A 152 -15.40 -23.30 3.74
C LYS A 152 -14.50 -22.38 4.56
N PRO A 153 -15.02 -21.23 5.06
CA PRO A 153 -14.27 -20.40 5.99
C PRO A 153 -13.85 -21.22 7.20
N PRO A 154 -12.68 -20.94 7.79
CA PRO A 154 -12.25 -21.61 9.01
C PRO A 154 -13.31 -21.38 10.10
N ARG A 155 -13.55 -22.39 10.91
CA ARG A 155 -14.43 -22.25 12.08
C ARG A 155 -13.85 -21.14 12.96
N ARG A 156 -14.72 -20.22 13.39
CA ARG A 156 -14.34 -19.23 14.41
C ARG A 156 -13.75 -20.00 15.61
N GLN A 157 -12.53 -19.65 15.99
CA GLN A 157 -11.97 -20.15 17.23
C GLN A 157 -12.84 -19.61 18.37
N GLN A 158 -13.35 -20.52 19.21
CA GLN A 158 -14.10 -20.13 20.39
C GLN A 158 -13.16 -19.33 21.30
N THR A 159 -13.60 -18.15 21.67
CA THR A 159 -12.90 -17.34 22.66
C THR A 159 -13.27 -17.83 24.05
N VAL A 160 -12.50 -17.45 25.06
CA VAL A 160 -12.80 -17.79 26.47
C VAL A 160 -14.19 -17.28 26.88
N GLU A 161 -14.62 -16.15 26.30
CA GLU A 161 -15.97 -15.57 26.50
C GLU A 161 -17.08 -16.45 25.90
N ASP A 162 -16.83 -17.12 24.77
CA ASP A 162 -17.79 -18.05 24.16
C ASP A 162 -17.93 -19.36 24.95
N ILE A 163 -16.99 -19.66 25.85
CA ILE A 163 -16.95 -20.90 26.64
C ILE A 163 -17.55 -20.68 28.03
N TYR A 164 -17.40 -19.51 28.63
CA TYR A 164 -17.75 -19.20 30.02
C TYR A 164 -18.80 -18.08 30.17
N GLY A 165 -19.34 -17.54 29.03
CA GLY A 165 -20.35 -16.47 29.01
C GLY A 165 -21.77 -16.93 29.25
#